data_e2d4eb0c81bc333b065c88c414dae223
#
_entry.id   e2d4eb0c81bc333b065c88c414dae223
#
_cell.length_a   1.000
_cell.length_b   1.000
_cell.length_c   1.000
_cell.angle_alpha   90.00
_cell.angle_beta   90.00
_cell.angle_gamma   90.00
#
_symmetry.space_group_name_H-M   'P 1'
#
loop_
_entity.id
_entity.type
_entity.pdbx_description
1 polymer ?
#
loop_
_entity_poly.entity_id
_entity_poly.type
_entity_poly.pdbx_seq_one_letter_code
_entity_poly.pdbx_strand_id
1 'polypeptide(L)'
;RLNIPDVRVENGRVLFSGDENALARANMNLRTGERVLLVLADFKATTFEELFQGVYRTNLEDFIPKDGNFPVKGHCLNSQLMSVPDCQAIVKKAASKRLGEKYGVSWLPETGAKYQLQFSIMNDRVQLYLDTSGPGLHKRGYRAVGNDAPLRETLAAAMVQLTRYRGRDFVWDPFCGSGTIPIEAALIARNKAPGMYRRFAGEAFAWIDPSVWGDVRAEAKDKEFNGKYRILGSDNDPKCISLSIANARKAGVADCISFRDGDATKMDLPAQEGVIICNPPYGQRMMEQKDAQRLYAAFGKHVR
;
A
#
# COMPACT_ATOMS: atom_id res chain seq x y z
N ARG A 1 -13.50 9.99 -5.74
CA ARG A 1 -12.36 10.92 -5.93
C ARG A 1 -12.08 11.59 -4.59
N LEU A 2 -10.80 11.83 -4.27
CA LEU A 2 -10.40 12.31 -2.93
C LEU A 2 -10.49 13.82 -2.76
N ASN A 3 -10.80 14.57 -3.83
CA ASN A 3 -10.82 16.04 -3.86
C ASN A 3 -9.52 16.68 -3.30
N ILE A 4 -8.39 16.12 -3.66
CA ILE A 4 -7.07 16.63 -3.31
C ILE A 4 -6.61 17.54 -4.46
N PRO A 5 -6.26 18.81 -4.18
CA PRO A 5 -5.78 19.75 -5.20
C PRO A 5 -4.30 19.49 -5.58
N ASP A 6 -3.83 20.20 -6.60
CA ASP A 6 -2.42 20.29 -7.01
C ASP A 6 -1.72 18.95 -7.21
N VAL A 7 -2.41 17.99 -7.83
CA VAL A 7 -1.86 16.67 -8.09
C VAL A 7 -0.90 16.70 -9.28
N ARG A 8 0.36 16.28 -9.04
CA ARG A 8 1.39 16.12 -10.07
C ARG A 8 1.85 14.68 -10.12
N VAL A 9 1.94 14.12 -11.32
CA VAL A 9 2.37 12.74 -11.56
C VAL A 9 3.82 12.71 -12.01
N GLU A 10 4.63 11.90 -11.35
CA GLU A 10 6.02 11.61 -11.70
C GLU A 10 6.22 10.10 -11.79
N ASN A 11 7.37 9.67 -12.33
CA ASN A 11 7.69 8.24 -12.38
C ASN A 11 7.79 7.65 -10.97
N GLY A 12 6.94 6.66 -10.68
CA GLY A 12 6.92 5.94 -9.40
C GLY A 12 6.27 6.69 -8.24
N ARG A 13 5.79 7.94 -8.42
CA ARG A 13 5.15 8.72 -7.37
C ARG A 13 4.13 9.73 -7.88
N VAL A 14 3.28 10.16 -6.96
CA VAL A 14 2.33 11.25 -7.17
C VAL A 14 2.52 12.25 -6.05
N LEU A 15 2.71 13.51 -6.41
CA LEU A 15 2.82 14.62 -5.47
C LEU A 15 1.46 15.31 -5.38
N PHE A 16 1.09 15.75 -4.19
CA PHE A 16 -0.09 16.58 -3.96
C PHE A 16 0.12 17.49 -2.76
N SER A 17 -0.63 18.56 -2.69
CA SER A 17 -0.65 19.47 -1.54
C SER A 17 -1.96 19.28 -0.77
N GLY A 18 -1.94 19.53 0.54
CA GLY A 18 -3.13 19.43 1.38
C GLY A 18 -2.82 19.57 2.86
N ASP A 19 -3.88 19.59 3.64
CA ASP A 19 -3.87 19.58 5.10
C ASP A 19 -3.80 18.15 5.68
N GLU A 20 -3.92 18.03 6.99
CA GLU A 20 -3.93 16.75 7.70
C GLU A 20 -5.10 15.86 7.26
N ASN A 21 -6.24 16.46 6.86
CA ASN A 21 -7.38 15.72 6.33
C ASN A 21 -7.05 15.10 4.97
N ALA A 22 -6.36 15.83 4.08
CA ALA A 22 -5.91 15.30 2.80
C ALA A 22 -4.89 14.15 2.99
N LEU A 23 -3.98 14.28 3.94
CA LEU A 23 -3.03 13.24 4.33
C LEU A 23 -3.74 11.98 4.84
N ALA A 24 -4.71 12.14 5.75
CA ALA A 24 -5.50 11.04 6.29
C ALA A 24 -6.38 10.38 5.22
N ARG A 25 -7.07 11.18 4.36
CA ARG A 25 -7.85 10.68 3.22
C ARG A 25 -7.00 9.89 2.23
N ALA A 26 -5.79 10.36 1.94
CA ALA A 26 -4.87 9.64 1.06
C ALA A 26 -4.49 8.28 1.65
N ASN A 27 -4.07 8.22 2.92
CA ASN A 27 -3.76 6.97 3.61
C ASN A 27 -4.95 6.00 3.64
N MET A 28 -6.15 6.52 3.91
CA MET A 28 -7.38 5.72 4.05
C MET A 28 -7.83 5.12 2.72
N ASN A 29 -7.73 5.88 1.62
CA ASN A 29 -8.44 5.55 0.39
C ASN A 29 -7.54 5.10 -0.76
N LEU A 30 -6.21 5.27 -0.70
CA LEU A 30 -5.33 4.86 -1.79
C LEU A 30 -5.33 3.35 -1.97
N ARG A 31 -5.66 2.91 -3.19
CA ARG A 31 -5.77 1.49 -3.55
C ARG A 31 -4.46 0.94 -4.11
N THR A 32 -3.74 1.74 -4.89
CA THR A 32 -2.55 1.33 -5.64
C THR A 32 -1.26 1.96 -5.12
N GLY A 33 -1.35 3.00 -4.27
CA GLY A 33 -0.21 3.60 -3.61
C GLY A 33 0.36 2.68 -2.52
N GLU A 34 1.68 2.69 -2.38
CA GLU A 34 2.36 1.87 -1.37
C GLU A 34 2.53 2.60 -0.04
N ARG A 35 2.69 3.94 -0.09
CA ARG A 35 2.86 4.81 1.09
C ARG A 35 2.38 6.22 0.80
N VAL A 36 2.03 6.94 1.85
CA VAL A 36 1.86 8.39 1.87
C VAL A 36 3.00 8.96 2.71
N LEU A 37 3.80 9.78 2.07
CA LEU A 37 5.00 10.39 2.66
C LEU A 37 4.83 11.91 2.69
N LEU A 38 5.05 12.54 3.84
CA LEU A 38 5.11 13.99 3.94
C LEU A 38 6.51 14.46 3.54
N VAL A 39 6.61 15.36 2.57
CA VAL A 39 7.89 15.95 2.15
C VAL A 39 8.32 16.96 3.18
N LEU A 40 9.48 16.74 3.83
CA LEU A 40 10.05 17.64 4.83
C LEU A 40 11.08 18.59 4.22
N ALA A 41 11.86 18.10 3.24
CA ALA A 41 12.87 18.90 2.55
C ALA A 41 13.15 18.35 1.14
N ASP A 42 13.62 19.24 0.27
CA ASP A 42 14.05 18.95 -1.10
C ASP A 42 15.24 19.84 -1.45
N PHE A 43 16.42 19.24 -1.67
CA PHE A 43 17.67 19.96 -1.90
C PHE A 43 18.65 19.12 -2.75
N LYS A 44 19.74 19.75 -3.23
CA LYS A 44 20.84 19.03 -3.92
C LYS A 44 21.91 18.65 -2.92
N ALA A 45 22.52 17.49 -3.08
CA ALA A 45 23.71 17.06 -2.36
C ALA A 45 24.51 16.04 -3.19
N THR A 46 25.79 16.32 -3.36
CA THR A 46 26.79 15.46 -4.00
C THR A 46 27.82 14.96 -3.01
N THR A 47 27.86 15.54 -1.82
CA THR A 47 28.76 15.19 -0.73
C THR A 47 28.00 14.89 0.57
N PHE A 48 28.63 14.13 1.46
CA PHE A 48 28.05 13.83 2.78
C PHE A 48 27.86 15.08 3.65
N GLU A 49 28.71 16.10 3.47
CA GLU A 49 28.55 17.38 4.18
C GLU A 49 27.31 18.14 3.69
N GLU A 50 27.10 18.21 2.38
CA GLU A 50 25.88 18.83 1.82
C GLU A 50 24.61 18.08 2.26
N LEU A 51 24.65 16.74 2.28
CA LEU A 51 23.56 15.91 2.81
C LEU A 51 23.28 16.22 4.29
N PHE A 52 24.34 16.27 5.10
CA PHE A 52 24.24 16.62 6.52
C PHE A 52 23.62 18.00 6.72
N GLN A 53 24.14 19.03 6.06
CA GLN A 53 23.65 20.40 6.18
C GLN A 53 22.22 20.57 5.69
N GLY A 54 21.83 19.90 4.61
CA GLY A 54 20.45 19.93 4.10
C GLY A 54 19.46 19.38 5.12
N VAL A 55 19.76 18.23 5.72
CA VAL A 55 18.93 17.62 6.77
C VAL A 55 18.93 18.46 8.06
N TYR A 56 20.10 18.96 8.48
CA TYR A 56 20.24 19.77 9.70
C TYR A 56 19.44 21.08 9.63
N ARG A 57 19.32 21.70 8.44
CA ARG A 57 18.54 22.94 8.23
C ARG A 57 17.03 22.70 8.19
N THR A 58 16.58 21.44 8.10
CA THR A 58 15.16 21.10 8.11
C THR A 58 14.58 21.25 9.53
N ASN A 59 13.43 21.88 9.67
CA ASN A 59 12.75 22.08 10.97
C ASN A 59 12.07 20.77 11.43
N LEU A 60 12.87 19.77 11.80
CA LEU A 60 12.38 18.47 12.22
C LEU A 60 11.58 18.52 13.53
N GLU A 61 11.88 19.50 14.39
CA GLU A 61 11.18 19.75 15.65
C GLU A 61 9.69 20.10 15.49
N ASP A 62 9.27 20.58 14.33
CA ASP A 62 7.85 20.85 14.03
C ASP A 62 7.05 19.55 13.92
N PHE A 63 7.72 18.43 13.67
CA PHE A 63 7.11 17.12 13.41
C PHE A 63 7.47 16.06 14.44
N ILE A 64 8.67 16.06 14.98
CA ILE A 64 9.23 15.01 15.84
C ILE A 64 9.41 15.56 17.26
N PRO A 65 8.61 15.11 18.25
CA PRO A 65 8.76 15.54 19.63
C PRO A 65 10.07 15.02 20.27
N LYS A 66 10.44 15.55 21.43
CA LYS A 66 11.69 15.26 22.13
C LYS A 66 11.93 13.76 22.39
N ASP A 67 10.88 13.01 22.64
CA ASP A 67 10.92 11.57 22.91
C ASP A 67 10.65 10.72 21.66
N GLY A 68 10.35 11.34 20.51
CA GLY A 68 10.01 10.66 19.26
C GLY A 68 11.10 9.70 18.80
N ASN A 69 10.70 8.48 18.41
CA ASN A 69 11.61 7.50 17.82
C ASN A 69 11.66 7.69 16.31
N PHE A 70 12.81 8.13 15.78
CA PHE A 70 12.97 8.49 14.37
C PHE A 70 14.02 7.64 13.64
N PRO A 71 13.75 6.34 13.39
CA PRO A 71 14.61 5.54 12.55
C PRO A 71 14.65 6.09 11.12
N VAL A 72 15.78 5.88 10.44
CA VAL A 72 16.01 6.38 9.07
C VAL A 72 16.06 5.21 8.10
N LYS A 73 15.41 5.35 6.93
CA LYS A 73 15.53 4.46 5.78
C LYS A 73 15.67 5.28 4.51
N GLY A 74 16.17 4.69 3.45
CA GLY A 74 16.22 5.41 2.18
C GLY A 74 16.79 4.57 1.06
N HIS A 75 16.96 5.23 -0.09
CA HIS A 75 17.59 4.65 -1.26
C HIS A 75 18.34 5.73 -2.04
N CYS A 76 19.36 5.29 -2.77
CA CYS A 76 20.15 6.10 -3.67
C CYS A 76 20.07 5.51 -5.08
N LEU A 77 19.91 6.36 -6.10
CA LEU A 77 19.88 5.96 -7.49
C LEU A 77 20.51 7.05 -8.36
N ASN A 78 21.41 6.65 -9.28
CA ASN A 78 22.04 7.55 -10.26
C ASN A 78 22.62 8.83 -9.63
N SER A 79 23.34 8.73 -8.50
CA SER A 79 23.83 9.85 -7.72
C SER A 79 25.27 9.63 -7.29
N GLN A 80 25.99 10.70 -6.94
CA GLN A 80 27.34 10.56 -6.38
C GLN A 80 27.31 9.89 -5.00
N LEU A 81 26.28 10.17 -4.21
CA LEU A 81 26.01 9.50 -2.95
C LEU A 81 25.27 8.17 -3.21
N MET A 82 26.01 7.07 -3.28
CA MET A 82 25.46 5.74 -3.61
C MET A 82 25.37 4.79 -2.41
N SER A 83 26.18 4.99 -1.38
CA SER A 83 26.17 4.14 -0.17
C SER A 83 24.95 4.44 0.69
N VAL A 84 23.92 3.61 0.59
CA VAL A 84 22.70 3.76 1.39
C VAL A 84 22.99 3.71 2.89
N PRO A 85 23.83 2.79 3.43
CA PRO A 85 24.17 2.77 4.86
C PRO A 85 24.83 4.06 5.34
N ASP A 86 25.79 4.62 4.58
CA ASP A 86 26.48 5.85 4.96
C ASP A 86 25.54 7.05 4.91
N CYS A 87 24.74 7.18 3.84
CA CYS A 87 23.71 8.22 3.76
C CYS A 87 22.72 8.12 4.93
N GLN A 88 22.30 6.91 5.29
CA GLN A 88 21.41 6.65 6.42
C GLN A 88 22.02 7.12 7.75
N ALA A 89 23.31 6.82 7.98
CA ALA A 89 24.05 7.26 9.16
C ALA A 89 24.17 8.79 9.21
N ILE A 90 24.49 9.43 8.08
CA ILE A 90 24.60 10.91 7.97
C ILE A 90 23.25 11.58 8.24
N VAL A 91 22.17 11.10 7.63
CA VAL A 91 20.81 11.63 7.85
C VAL A 91 20.42 11.49 9.33
N LYS A 92 20.65 10.31 9.94
CA LYS A 92 20.38 10.10 11.37
C LYS A 92 21.19 11.04 12.26
N LYS A 93 22.50 11.22 11.99
CA LYS A 93 23.39 12.10 12.72
C LYS A 93 22.93 13.58 12.63
N ALA A 94 22.58 14.05 11.43
CA ALA A 94 22.11 15.41 11.20
C ALA A 94 20.77 15.67 11.92
N ALA A 95 19.82 14.74 11.82
CA ALA A 95 18.54 14.83 12.52
C ALA A 95 18.71 14.83 14.04
N SER A 96 19.55 13.95 14.58
CA SER A 96 19.85 13.89 16.01
C SER A 96 20.49 15.19 16.51
N LYS A 97 21.44 15.77 15.75
CA LYS A 97 22.06 17.05 16.10
C LYS A 97 21.04 18.18 16.09
N ARG A 98 20.22 18.29 15.05
CA ARG A 98 19.16 19.31 14.94
C ARG A 98 18.20 19.25 16.12
N LEU A 99 17.62 18.07 16.38
CA LEU A 99 16.65 17.89 17.47
C LEU A 99 17.29 18.06 18.85
N GLY A 100 18.53 17.58 19.06
CA GLY A 100 19.26 17.75 20.31
C GLY A 100 19.49 19.24 20.66
N GLU A 101 19.91 20.04 19.70
CA GLU A 101 20.11 21.47 19.87
C GLU A 101 18.78 22.20 20.16
N LYS A 102 17.72 21.87 19.41
CA LYS A 102 16.39 22.47 19.59
C LYS A 102 15.76 22.13 20.94
N TYR A 103 15.94 20.91 21.42
CA TYR A 103 15.41 20.47 22.70
C TYR A 103 16.36 20.68 23.88
N GLY A 104 17.57 21.23 23.66
CA GLY A 104 18.56 21.50 24.69
C GLY A 104 19.07 20.22 25.36
N VAL A 105 19.26 19.13 24.62
CA VAL A 105 19.71 17.83 25.14
C VAL A 105 20.84 17.26 24.30
N SER A 106 21.76 16.57 24.97
CA SER A 106 22.86 15.85 24.29
C SER A 106 22.45 14.46 23.80
N TRP A 107 21.35 13.92 24.32
CA TRP A 107 20.85 12.60 23.97
C TRP A 107 19.31 12.60 23.88
N LEU A 108 18.77 11.96 22.84
CA LEU A 108 17.33 11.83 22.62
C LEU A 108 16.90 10.42 23.03
N PRO A 109 15.89 10.26 23.90
CA PRO A 109 15.53 8.95 24.47
C PRO A 109 14.90 7.99 23.46
N GLU A 110 14.27 8.49 22.41
CA GLU A 110 13.59 7.72 21.33
C GLU A 110 12.62 6.64 21.87
N THR A 111 11.93 6.94 22.95
CA THR A 111 11.00 6.01 23.64
C THR A 111 9.54 6.20 23.26
N GLY A 112 9.23 7.29 22.56
CA GLY A 112 7.88 7.68 22.16
C GLY A 112 7.41 7.03 20.87
N ALA A 113 6.44 7.67 20.21
CA ALA A 113 5.87 7.22 18.94
C ALA A 113 6.92 7.19 17.82
N LYS A 114 6.68 6.34 16.85
CA LYS A 114 7.61 6.15 15.73
C LYS A 114 7.37 7.16 14.60
N TYR A 115 8.36 7.99 14.34
CA TYR A 115 8.45 8.97 13.25
C TYR A 115 9.46 8.51 12.21
N GLN A 116 9.10 7.56 11.34
CA GLN A 116 10.02 6.98 10.37
C GLN A 116 10.44 8.01 9.34
N LEU A 117 11.69 8.47 9.41
CA LEU A 117 12.30 9.30 8.36
C LEU A 117 12.68 8.42 7.16
N GLN A 118 12.41 8.93 5.96
CA GLN A 118 12.86 8.31 4.71
C GLN A 118 13.57 9.34 3.85
N PHE A 119 14.61 8.92 3.14
CA PHE A 119 15.26 9.74 2.14
C PHE A 119 15.28 9.06 0.78
N SER A 120 15.24 9.84 -0.26
CA SER A 120 15.47 9.44 -1.63
C SER A 120 16.55 10.35 -2.21
N ILE A 121 17.65 9.78 -2.70
CA ILE A 121 18.68 10.50 -3.43
C ILE A 121 18.63 10.02 -4.88
N MET A 122 18.20 10.89 -5.78
CA MET A 122 18.06 10.56 -7.20
C MET A 122 18.62 11.69 -8.05
N ASN A 123 19.58 11.37 -8.92
CA ASN A 123 20.27 12.36 -9.76
C ASN A 123 20.78 13.55 -8.92
N ASP A 124 21.44 13.26 -7.78
CA ASP A 124 22.01 14.21 -6.81
C ASP A 124 20.97 15.13 -6.13
N ARG A 125 19.66 14.87 -6.30
CA ARG A 125 18.58 15.54 -5.58
C ARG A 125 18.13 14.69 -4.41
N VAL A 126 18.15 15.27 -3.23
CA VAL A 126 17.72 14.67 -1.97
C VAL A 126 16.32 15.12 -1.64
N GLN A 127 15.45 14.18 -1.35
CA GLN A 127 14.16 14.45 -0.74
C GLN A 127 14.10 13.71 0.59
N LEU A 128 13.78 14.45 1.65
CA LEU A 128 13.57 13.92 3.00
C LEU A 128 12.07 13.85 3.28
N TYR A 129 11.63 12.74 3.82
CA TYR A 129 10.21 12.46 4.07
C TYR A 129 9.97 11.95 5.48
N LEU A 130 8.74 12.16 5.96
CA LEU A 130 8.17 11.48 7.11
C LEU A 130 7.12 10.48 6.63
N ASP A 131 7.25 9.20 7.02
CA ASP A 131 6.31 8.14 6.65
C ASP A 131 5.06 8.22 7.54
N THR A 132 3.94 8.59 6.93
CA THR A 132 2.64 8.71 7.62
C THR A 132 1.82 7.42 7.58
N SER A 133 2.18 6.47 6.72
CA SER A 133 1.47 5.20 6.55
C SER A 133 1.88 4.12 7.55
N GLY A 134 3.16 4.08 7.94
CA GLY A 134 3.74 2.99 8.75
C GLY A 134 3.96 1.70 7.94
N PRO A 135 3.32 0.57 8.25
CA PRO A 135 3.33 -0.60 7.37
C PRO A 135 2.81 -0.23 5.98
N GLY A 136 3.39 -0.81 4.91
CA GLY A 136 2.97 -0.50 3.54
C GLY A 136 1.45 -0.64 3.34
N LEU A 137 0.85 0.20 2.48
CA LEU A 137 -0.60 0.26 2.29
C LEU A 137 -1.18 -1.03 1.69
N HIS A 138 -0.36 -1.88 1.05
CA HIS A 138 -0.78 -3.23 0.66
C HIS A 138 -1.25 -4.06 1.86
N LYS A 139 -0.69 -3.85 3.08
CA LYS A 139 -1.16 -4.52 4.30
C LYS A 139 -2.50 -3.93 4.75
N ARG A 140 -3.59 -4.34 4.10
CA ARG A 140 -4.95 -3.84 4.38
C ARG A 140 -5.48 -4.25 5.77
N GLY A 141 -4.91 -5.29 6.37
CA GLY A 141 -5.33 -5.82 7.68
C GLY A 141 -6.25 -7.03 7.61
N TYR A 142 -6.77 -7.40 6.43
CA TYR A 142 -7.67 -8.56 6.31
C TYR A 142 -6.95 -9.89 6.13
N ARG A 143 -5.70 -9.91 5.70
CA ARG A 143 -4.98 -11.17 5.44
C ARG A 143 -4.60 -11.89 6.72
N ALA A 144 -4.93 -13.16 6.83
CA ALA A 144 -4.39 -14.03 7.86
C ALA A 144 -2.90 -14.32 7.58
N VAL A 145 -2.11 -14.51 8.63
CA VAL A 145 -0.69 -14.91 8.51
C VAL A 145 -0.64 -16.32 7.92
N GLY A 146 0.05 -16.53 6.80
CA GLY A 146 0.41 -17.89 6.41
C GLY A 146 0.25 -18.36 4.96
N ASN A 147 0.40 -17.51 3.94
CA ASN A 147 0.62 -18.01 2.57
C ASN A 147 1.97 -17.55 2.03
N ASP A 148 2.68 -18.47 1.36
CA ASP A 148 3.92 -18.16 0.66
C ASP A 148 3.67 -17.20 -0.51
N ALA A 149 4.31 -16.02 -0.46
CA ALA A 149 4.38 -15.00 -1.51
C ALA A 149 3.05 -14.65 -2.25
N PRO A 150 2.00 -14.24 -1.55
CA PRO A 150 0.74 -13.87 -2.19
C PRO A 150 0.87 -12.58 -3.01
N LEU A 151 0.02 -12.42 -4.03
CA LEU A 151 -0.11 -11.17 -4.78
C LEU A 151 -0.36 -10.01 -3.82
N ARG A 152 0.38 -8.89 -3.95
CA ARG A 152 0.14 -7.70 -3.13
C ARG A 152 -1.21 -7.09 -3.44
N GLU A 153 -1.91 -6.66 -2.42
CA GLU A 153 -3.25 -6.07 -2.51
C GLU A 153 -3.27 -4.81 -3.39
N THR A 154 -2.21 -3.98 -3.32
CA THR A 154 -2.06 -2.81 -4.19
C THR A 154 -1.94 -3.17 -5.66
N LEU A 155 -1.28 -4.29 -5.98
CA LEU A 155 -1.16 -4.78 -7.35
C LEU A 155 -2.49 -5.40 -7.82
N ALA A 156 -3.15 -6.20 -6.99
CA ALA A 156 -4.49 -6.74 -7.30
C ALA A 156 -5.49 -5.61 -7.57
N ALA A 157 -5.50 -4.57 -6.72
CA ALA A 157 -6.35 -3.39 -6.94
C ALA A 157 -6.03 -2.69 -8.28
N ALA A 158 -4.74 -2.59 -8.66
CA ALA A 158 -4.35 -2.02 -9.95
C ALA A 158 -4.87 -2.86 -11.12
N MET A 159 -4.73 -4.19 -11.04
CA MET A 159 -5.26 -5.11 -12.06
C MET A 159 -6.77 -4.92 -12.25
N VAL A 160 -7.54 -4.87 -11.15
CA VAL A 160 -9.00 -4.63 -11.21
C VAL A 160 -9.30 -3.25 -11.82
N GLN A 161 -8.58 -2.20 -11.44
CA GLN A 161 -8.83 -0.85 -11.99
C GLN A 161 -8.51 -0.75 -13.48
N LEU A 162 -7.50 -1.48 -13.98
CA LEU A 162 -7.15 -1.52 -15.41
C LEU A 162 -8.27 -2.11 -16.27
N THR A 163 -9.09 -3.02 -15.74
CA THR A 163 -10.28 -3.53 -16.45
C THR A 163 -11.45 -2.55 -16.48
N ARG A 164 -11.32 -1.39 -15.84
CA ARG A 164 -12.37 -0.39 -15.67
C ARG A 164 -13.61 -0.91 -14.91
N TYR A 165 -13.48 -2.00 -14.18
CA TYR A 165 -14.54 -2.58 -13.36
C TYR A 165 -15.15 -1.55 -12.38
N ARG A 166 -16.49 -1.49 -12.32
CA ARG A 166 -17.28 -0.56 -11.51
C ARG A 166 -18.35 -1.24 -10.66
N GLY A 167 -18.29 -2.56 -10.49
CA GLY A 167 -19.26 -3.33 -9.74
C GLY A 167 -20.51 -3.73 -10.55
N ARG A 168 -20.58 -3.46 -11.85
CA ARG A 168 -21.71 -3.81 -12.71
C ARG A 168 -21.51 -5.14 -13.42
N ASP A 169 -20.27 -5.39 -13.87
CA ASP A 169 -19.91 -6.55 -14.64
C ASP A 169 -19.69 -7.77 -13.73
N PHE A 170 -19.77 -8.96 -14.32
CA PHE A 170 -19.31 -10.17 -13.66
C PHE A 170 -17.79 -10.23 -13.66
N VAL A 171 -17.19 -10.57 -12.51
CA VAL A 171 -15.74 -10.77 -12.36
C VAL A 171 -15.47 -12.19 -11.89
N TRP A 172 -14.53 -12.84 -12.53
CA TRP A 172 -14.06 -14.17 -12.14
C TRP A 172 -12.54 -14.21 -11.99
N ASP A 173 -12.09 -14.71 -10.84
CA ASP A 173 -10.70 -15.11 -10.60
C ASP A 173 -10.66 -16.66 -10.50
N PRO A 174 -10.25 -17.36 -11.57
CA PRO A 174 -10.21 -18.83 -11.60
C PRO A 174 -9.05 -19.47 -10.84
N PHE A 175 -8.11 -18.67 -10.31
CA PHE A 175 -6.94 -19.11 -9.55
C PHE A 175 -6.78 -18.23 -8.30
N CYS A 176 -7.85 -18.12 -7.50
CA CYS A 176 -7.96 -17.03 -6.52
C CYS A 176 -7.04 -17.17 -5.31
N GLY A 177 -6.47 -18.34 -5.05
CA GLY A 177 -5.57 -18.57 -3.92
C GLY A 177 -6.18 -18.08 -2.60
N SER A 178 -5.60 -17.05 -2.00
CA SER A 178 -6.11 -16.44 -0.76
C SER A 178 -7.23 -15.41 -0.97
N GLY A 179 -7.77 -15.27 -2.18
CA GLY A 179 -8.88 -14.39 -2.51
C GLY A 179 -8.51 -12.92 -2.74
N THR A 180 -7.24 -12.60 -2.96
CA THR A 180 -6.80 -11.19 -3.03
C THR A 180 -7.51 -10.40 -4.14
N ILE A 181 -7.57 -10.91 -5.36
CA ILE A 181 -8.21 -10.21 -6.50
C ILE A 181 -9.74 -10.08 -6.28
N PRO A 182 -10.49 -11.13 -5.92
CA PRO A 182 -11.91 -11.00 -5.62
C PRO A 182 -12.22 -10.01 -4.49
N ILE A 183 -11.40 -10.00 -3.43
CA ILE A 183 -11.57 -9.07 -2.30
C ILE A 183 -11.34 -7.62 -2.75
N GLU A 184 -10.24 -7.32 -3.47
CA GLU A 184 -9.98 -5.98 -3.98
C GLU A 184 -11.06 -5.53 -4.99
N ALA A 185 -11.59 -6.45 -5.81
CA ALA A 185 -12.74 -6.17 -6.69
C ALA A 185 -13.98 -5.78 -5.88
N ALA A 186 -14.30 -6.51 -4.81
CA ALA A 186 -15.42 -6.21 -3.92
C ALA A 186 -15.24 -4.88 -3.17
N LEU A 187 -14.03 -4.58 -2.68
CA LEU A 187 -13.71 -3.28 -2.06
C LEU A 187 -13.90 -2.12 -3.05
N ILE A 188 -13.55 -2.31 -4.33
CA ILE A 188 -13.76 -1.32 -5.39
C ILE A 188 -15.24 -1.16 -5.70
N ALA A 189 -15.96 -2.26 -5.87
CA ALA A 189 -17.39 -2.28 -6.19
C ALA A 189 -18.23 -1.57 -5.11
N ARG A 190 -17.96 -1.83 -3.84
CA ARG A 190 -18.60 -1.18 -2.69
C ARG A 190 -18.09 0.22 -2.38
N ASN A 191 -17.10 0.71 -3.10
CA ASN A 191 -16.37 1.93 -2.74
C ASN A 191 -15.85 1.91 -1.28
N LYS A 192 -15.57 0.74 -0.75
CA LYS A 192 -15.06 0.57 0.61
C LYS A 192 -13.59 0.95 0.69
N ALA A 193 -13.22 1.85 1.59
CA ALA A 193 -11.84 2.32 1.72
C ALA A 193 -10.90 1.19 2.18
N PRO A 194 -9.77 0.96 1.48
CA PRO A 194 -8.86 -0.13 1.81
C PRO A 194 -8.14 0.04 3.15
N GLY A 195 -8.09 1.26 3.68
CA GLY A 195 -7.50 1.59 4.97
C GLY A 195 -8.39 1.40 6.18
N MET A 196 -9.66 1.01 5.99
CA MET A 196 -10.69 1.00 7.03
C MET A 196 -10.32 0.17 8.28
N TYR A 197 -9.65 -0.96 8.11
CA TYR A 197 -9.35 -1.90 9.20
C TYR A 197 -7.88 -1.93 9.61
N ARG A 198 -7.11 -0.90 9.26
CA ARG A 198 -5.72 -0.79 9.69
C ARG A 198 -5.48 0.50 10.48
N ARG A 199 -4.33 0.55 11.16
CA ARG A 199 -3.80 1.78 11.74
C ARG A 199 -2.70 2.36 10.87
N PHE A 200 -2.50 3.66 10.97
CA PHE A 200 -1.47 4.42 10.27
C PHE A 200 -0.49 5.02 11.26
N ALA A 201 0.77 5.22 10.84
CA ALA A 201 1.76 5.87 11.69
C ALA A 201 1.32 7.29 12.11
N GLY A 202 0.69 8.02 11.17
CA GLY A 202 0.19 9.37 11.40
C GLY A 202 -0.87 9.48 12.50
N GLU A 203 -1.54 8.39 12.90
CA GLU A 203 -2.49 8.40 14.03
C GLU A 203 -1.79 8.65 15.38
N ALA A 204 -0.48 8.44 15.45
CA ALA A 204 0.33 8.66 16.66
C ALA A 204 1.13 9.98 16.60
N PHE A 205 0.98 10.78 15.55
CA PHE A 205 1.73 12.02 15.42
C PHE A 205 1.10 13.15 16.24
N ALA A 206 1.89 13.74 17.14
CA ALA A 206 1.40 14.74 18.09
C ALA A 206 0.85 16.03 17.46
N TRP A 207 1.25 16.33 16.21
CA TRP A 207 0.81 17.51 15.47
C TRP A 207 -0.46 17.29 14.63
N ILE A 208 -0.98 16.05 14.56
CA ILE A 208 -2.26 15.74 13.91
C ILE A 208 -3.33 15.60 14.99
N ASP A 209 -4.41 16.35 14.88
CA ASP A 209 -5.55 16.19 15.77
C ASP A 209 -6.13 14.77 15.64
N PRO A 210 -6.29 14.02 16.73
CA PRO A 210 -6.85 12.66 16.69
C PRO A 210 -8.23 12.56 16.03
N SER A 211 -9.06 13.62 16.06
CA SER A 211 -10.38 13.66 15.42
C SER A 211 -10.29 13.50 13.91
N VAL A 212 -9.23 14.01 13.26
CA VAL A 212 -9.02 13.93 11.80
C VAL A 212 -9.15 12.49 11.29
N TRP A 213 -8.57 11.53 11.99
CA TRP A 213 -8.63 10.12 11.60
C TRP A 213 -10.02 9.51 11.81
N GLY A 214 -10.73 9.95 12.87
CA GLY A 214 -12.12 9.57 13.14
C GLY A 214 -13.05 10.06 12.04
N ASP A 215 -12.97 11.35 11.72
CA ASP A 215 -13.79 12.01 10.70
C ASP A 215 -13.57 11.42 9.30
N VAL A 216 -12.31 11.16 8.93
CA VAL A 216 -11.99 10.53 7.64
C VAL A 216 -12.48 9.08 7.56
N ARG A 217 -12.49 8.33 8.69
CA ARG A 217 -13.08 6.98 8.72
C ARG A 217 -14.60 7.04 8.56
N ALA A 218 -15.26 7.98 9.24
CA ALA A 218 -16.71 8.21 9.09
C ALA A 218 -17.06 8.61 7.66
N GLU A 219 -16.36 9.59 7.09
CA GLU A 219 -16.51 10.00 5.68
C GLU A 219 -16.35 8.83 4.71
N ALA A 220 -15.34 7.99 4.92
CA ALA A 220 -15.08 6.83 4.08
C ALA A 220 -16.20 5.78 4.21
N LYS A 221 -16.77 5.61 5.40
CA LYS A 221 -17.88 4.71 5.68
C LYS A 221 -19.18 5.19 5.00
N ASP A 222 -19.46 6.46 5.07
CA ASP A 222 -20.68 7.07 4.47
C ASP A 222 -20.66 6.99 2.93
N LYS A 223 -19.48 6.89 2.33
CA LYS A 223 -19.29 6.74 0.88
C LYS A 223 -19.40 5.30 0.39
N GLU A 224 -19.58 4.30 1.27
CA GLU A 224 -19.74 2.92 0.86
C GLU A 224 -21.07 2.73 0.09
N PHE A 225 -21.01 1.96 -0.98
CA PHE A 225 -22.21 1.60 -1.75
C PHE A 225 -22.82 0.30 -1.22
N ASN A 226 -24.13 0.26 -1.17
CA ASN A 226 -24.89 -0.95 -0.94
C ASN A 226 -25.40 -1.50 -2.28
N GLY A 227 -25.03 -2.73 -2.62
CA GLY A 227 -25.42 -3.36 -3.88
C GLY A 227 -25.16 -4.85 -3.89
N LYS A 228 -25.76 -5.51 -4.88
CA LYS A 228 -25.44 -6.90 -5.20
C LYS A 228 -24.38 -6.92 -6.30
N TYR A 229 -23.30 -7.64 -6.05
CA TYR A 229 -22.17 -7.71 -6.96
C TYR A 229 -22.00 -9.16 -7.45
N ARG A 230 -21.49 -9.33 -8.66
CA ARG A 230 -21.28 -10.64 -9.29
C ARG A 230 -19.77 -10.89 -9.36
N ILE A 231 -19.20 -11.36 -8.24
CA ILE A 231 -17.77 -11.67 -8.11
C ILE A 231 -17.64 -13.13 -7.72
N LEU A 232 -16.84 -13.88 -8.48
CA LEU A 232 -16.52 -15.28 -8.22
C LEU A 232 -14.99 -15.44 -8.05
N GLY A 233 -14.57 -16.08 -6.97
CA GLY A 233 -13.25 -16.65 -6.83
C GLY A 233 -13.32 -18.16 -6.87
N SER A 234 -12.48 -18.83 -7.65
CA SER A 234 -12.36 -20.27 -7.62
C SER A 234 -10.91 -20.72 -7.52
N ASP A 235 -10.70 -21.87 -6.93
CA ASP A 235 -9.40 -22.52 -6.81
C ASP A 235 -9.58 -24.02 -6.72
N ASN A 236 -8.62 -24.81 -7.18
CA ASN A 236 -8.67 -26.26 -7.09
C ASN A 236 -8.24 -26.79 -5.71
N ASP A 237 -7.73 -25.94 -4.81
CA ASP A 237 -7.42 -26.29 -3.42
C ASP A 237 -8.50 -25.78 -2.47
N PRO A 238 -9.29 -26.68 -1.82
CA PRO A 238 -10.31 -26.30 -0.84
C PRO A 238 -9.77 -25.50 0.35
N LYS A 239 -8.47 -25.63 0.67
CA LYS A 239 -7.82 -24.83 1.72
C LYS A 239 -7.71 -23.36 1.30
N CYS A 240 -7.40 -23.10 0.02
CA CYS A 240 -7.38 -21.76 -0.56
C CYS A 240 -8.77 -21.13 -0.47
N ILE A 241 -9.84 -21.88 -0.79
CA ILE A 241 -11.22 -21.40 -0.68
C ILE A 241 -11.60 -21.05 0.77
N SER A 242 -11.27 -21.92 1.72
CA SER A 242 -11.51 -21.65 3.15
C SER A 242 -10.79 -20.38 3.62
N LEU A 243 -9.54 -20.20 3.20
CA LEU A 243 -8.74 -19.02 3.50
C LEU A 243 -9.32 -17.76 2.84
N SER A 244 -9.75 -17.84 1.59
CA SER A 244 -10.38 -16.73 0.85
C SER A 244 -11.66 -16.24 1.54
N ILE A 245 -12.52 -17.15 2.00
CA ILE A 245 -13.72 -16.83 2.76
C ILE A 245 -13.36 -16.12 4.07
N ALA A 246 -12.37 -16.63 4.80
CA ALA A 246 -11.91 -16.02 6.05
C ALA A 246 -11.35 -14.60 5.84
N ASN A 247 -10.55 -14.38 4.78
CA ASN A 247 -10.02 -13.08 4.41
C ASN A 247 -11.14 -12.12 3.97
N ALA A 248 -12.10 -12.57 3.17
CA ALA A 248 -13.24 -11.76 2.74
C ALA A 248 -14.12 -11.32 3.90
N ARG A 249 -14.32 -12.18 4.92
CA ARG A 249 -15.01 -11.83 6.18
C ARG A 249 -14.27 -10.73 6.93
N LYS A 250 -12.94 -10.86 7.09
CA LYS A 250 -12.11 -9.83 7.74
C LYS A 250 -12.11 -8.51 6.96
N ALA A 251 -12.14 -8.57 5.64
CA ALA A 251 -12.28 -7.40 4.79
C ALA A 251 -13.70 -6.78 4.83
N GLY A 252 -14.67 -7.48 5.40
CA GLY A 252 -16.07 -7.05 5.47
C GLY A 252 -16.73 -6.97 4.09
N VAL A 253 -16.43 -7.93 3.21
CA VAL A 253 -16.98 -8.03 1.83
C VAL A 253 -17.37 -9.47 1.45
N ALA A 254 -17.51 -10.36 2.42
CA ALA A 254 -17.86 -11.76 2.16
C ALA A 254 -19.23 -11.93 1.50
N ASP A 255 -20.14 -11.02 1.74
CA ASP A 255 -21.47 -10.94 1.14
C ASP A 255 -21.47 -10.53 -0.35
N CYS A 256 -20.33 -10.02 -0.83
CA CYS A 256 -20.16 -9.58 -2.21
C CYS A 256 -19.55 -10.63 -3.13
N ILE A 257 -19.01 -11.73 -2.57
CA ILE A 257 -18.17 -12.67 -3.30
C ILE A 257 -18.68 -14.09 -3.10
N SER A 258 -18.81 -14.82 -4.20
CA SER A 258 -18.98 -16.28 -4.16
C SER A 258 -17.62 -16.95 -4.30
N PHE A 259 -17.33 -17.95 -3.46
CA PHE A 259 -16.15 -18.79 -3.58
C PHE A 259 -16.54 -20.24 -3.86
N ARG A 260 -15.84 -20.88 -4.80
CA ARG A 260 -16.08 -22.28 -5.18
C ARG A 260 -14.76 -23.03 -5.36
N ASP A 261 -14.70 -24.25 -4.89
CA ASP A 261 -13.64 -25.17 -5.27
C ASP A 261 -13.91 -25.75 -6.67
N GLY A 262 -12.87 -25.95 -7.45
CA GLY A 262 -12.96 -26.54 -8.76
C GLY A 262 -11.77 -26.27 -9.68
N ASP A 263 -11.61 -27.13 -10.66
CA ASP A 263 -10.60 -27.01 -11.72
C ASP A 263 -11.08 -25.99 -12.77
N ALA A 264 -10.40 -24.87 -12.88
CA ALA A 264 -10.71 -23.78 -13.81
C ALA A 264 -10.78 -24.22 -15.29
N THR A 265 -10.17 -25.36 -15.63
CA THR A 265 -10.17 -25.92 -17.00
C THR A 265 -11.36 -26.82 -17.29
N LYS A 266 -12.22 -27.11 -16.27
CA LYS A 266 -13.29 -28.09 -16.37
C LYS A 266 -14.63 -27.62 -15.79
N MET A 267 -14.63 -26.64 -14.89
CA MET A 267 -15.86 -26.14 -14.28
C MET A 267 -16.72 -25.38 -15.30
N ASP A 268 -18.05 -25.48 -15.20
CA ASP A 268 -18.95 -24.74 -16.06
C ASP A 268 -18.65 -23.23 -16.03
N LEU A 269 -18.67 -22.58 -17.20
CA LEU A 269 -18.43 -21.14 -17.30
C LEU A 269 -19.51 -20.40 -16.49
N PRO A 270 -19.10 -19.59 -15.53
CA PRO A 270 -20.04 -18.99 -14.57
C PRO A 270 -20.89 -17.85 -15.17
N ALA A 271 -20.54 -17.36 -16.36
CA ALA A 271 -21.28 -16.37 -17.13
C ALA A 271 -20.84 -16.37 -18.59
N GLN A 272 -21.74 -15.88 -19.49
CA GLN A 272 -21.41 -15.71 -20.92
C GLN A 272 -20.55 -14.47 -21.17
N GLU A 273 -20.71 -13.45 -20.33
CA GLU A 273 -19.96 -12.18 -20.43
C GLU A 273 -19.43 -11.76 -19.06
N GLY A 274 -18.24 -11.17 -19.06
CA GLY A 274 -17.62 -10.68 -17.85
C GLY A 274 -16.14 -10.43 -18.01
N VAL A 275 -15.46 -10.26 -16.90
CA VAL A 275 -14.03 -9.97 -16.83
C VAL A 275 -13.34 -11.09 -16.06
N ILE A 276 -12.35 -11.70 -16.67
CA ILE A 276 -11.44 -12.64 -16.00
C ILE A 276 -10.20 -11.87 -15.56
N ILE A 277 -9.91 -11.91 -14.25
CA ILE A 277 -8.72 -11.31 -13.68
C ILE A 277 -8.06 -12.37 -12.81
N CYS A 278 -6.86 -12.79 -13.13
CA CYS A 278 -6.20 -13.86 -12.37
C CYS A 278 -4.69 -13.67 -12.27
N ASN A 279 -4.11 -14.34 -11.29
CA ASN A 279 -2.69 -14.54 -11.11
C ASN A 279 -2.42 -16.06 -11.07
N PRO A 280 -2.41 -16.73 -12.24
CA PRO A 280 -2.25 -18.18 -12.30
C PRO A 280 -0.84 -18.61 -11.84
N PRO A 281 -0.65 -19.90 -11.45
CA PRO A 281 0.66 -20.38 -11.06
C PRO A 281 1.68 -20.23 -12.20
N TYR A 282 2.89 -19.74 -11.87
CA TYR A 282 3.98 -19.50 -12.82
C TYR A 282 5.34 -19.76 -12.18
N GLY A 283 6.34 -20.10 -13.04
CA GLY A 283 7.74 -20.24 -12.68
C GLY A 283 8.03 -21.38 -11.71
N GLN A 284 9.31 -21.53 -11.36
CA GLN A 284 9.84 -22.67 -10.58
C GLN A 284 9.32 -22.82 -9.13
N ARG A 285 8.65 -21.81 -8.59
CA ARG A 285 8.17 -21.83 -7.20
C ARG A 285 6.85 -22.55 -6.99
N MET A 286 5.99 -22.59 -8.00
CA MET A 286 4.64 -23.13 -7.87
C MET A 286 4.32 -24.26 -8.83
N MET A 287 4.99 -24.32 -10.02
CA MET A 287 4.73 -25.31 -11.06
C MET A 287 5.90 -25.33 -12.05
N GLU A 288 6.20 -26.51 -12.65
CA GLU A 288 7.15 -26.56 -13.75
C GLU A 288 6.65 -25.78 -14.97
N GLN A 289 7.55 -25.18 -15.74
CA GLN A 289 7.18 -24.30 -16.86
C GLN A 289 6.30 -24.99 -17.92
N LYS A 290 6.57 -26.27 -18.19
CA LYS A 290 5.77 -27.07 -19.14
C LYS A 290 4.33 -27.28 -18.65
N ASP A 291 4.16 -27.50 -17.37
CA ASP A 291 2.81 -27.73 -16.78
C ASP A 291 2.03 -26.41 -16.72
N ALA A 292 2.69 -25.28 -16.43
CA ALA A 292 2.07 -23.96 -16.54
C ALA A 292 1.59 -23.66 -17.96
N GLN A 293 2.40 -24.00 -18.99
CA GLN A 293 2.00 -23.84 -20.41
C GLN A 293 0.79 -24.70 -20.77
N ARG A 294 0.73 -25.96 -20.30
CA ARG A 294 -0.40 -26.87 -20.48
C ARG A 294 -1.67 -26.33 -19.83
N LEU A 295 -1.55 -25.84 -18.58
CA LEU A 295 -2.65 -25.22 -17.85
C LEU A 295 -3.22 -24.02 -18.62
N TYR A 296 -2.34 -23.10 -19.08
CA TYR A 296 -2.78 -21.90 -19.82
C TYR A 296 -3.44 -22.26 -21.15
N ALA A 297 -2.92 -23.25 -21.86
CA ALA A 297 -3.51 -23.71 -23.11
C ALA A 297 -4.90 -24.36 -22.88
N ALA A 298 -5.03 -25.19 -21.83
CA ALA A 298 -6.29 -25.82 -21.48
C ALA A 298 -7.34 -24.79 -21.02
N PHE A 299 -6.98 -23.88 -20.12
CA PHE A 299 -7.83 -22.80 -19.66
C PHE A 299 -8.26 -21.88 -20.81
N GLY A 300 -7.32 -21.45 -21.66
CA GLY A 300 -7.64 -20.57 -22.80
C GLY A 300 -8.55 -21.23 -23.86
N LYS A 301 -8.55 -22.56 -23.97
CA LYS A 301 -9.55 -23.30 -24.81
C LYS A 301 -10.91 -23.35 -24.14
N HIS A 302 -10.93 -23.45 -22.82
CA HIS A 302 -12.16 -23.60 -22.05
C HIS A 302 -13.01 -22.32 -21.99
N VAL A 303 -12.38 -21.14 -21.95
CA VAL A 303 -13.02 -19.82 -21.83
C VAL A 303 -13.32 -19.13 -23.18
N ARG A 304 -13.09 -19.80 -24.30
CA ARG A 304 -13.45 -19.34 -25.63
C ARG A 304 -14.87 -19.77 -26.01
#